data_a4c8f484bdd02430b2e13c43ebe3967c
#
_entry.id   a4c8f484bdd02430b2e13c43ebe3967c
#
_cell.length_a   1.000
_cell.length_b   1.000
_cell.length_c   1.000
_cell.angle_alpha   90.00
_cell.angle_beta   90.00
_cell.angle_gamma   90.00
#
_symmetry.space_group_name_H-M   'P 1'
#
loop_
_entity.id
_entity.type
_entity.pdbx_description
1 polymer ?
#
loop_
_entity_poly.entity_id
_entity_poly.type
_entity_poly.pdbx_seq_one_letter_code
_entity_poly.pdbx_strand_id
1 'polypeptide(L)'
;INSYNAQAAEKMPFIVIIIDELADLMMVAKVDVEDAILRLAQKARAAGIHLILATQRPSVDVITGIVKANIPSRIAFAVSSQTDSRTILDMGGAEKLLGKGDMLFYPIGTNKPVRVQRAFVSDGELNKIVDFIKKKSIPVEYSEEVTQQVLESDTKGSNAASENGNDLMSDELFEDAVRLVMDTGQASSSMLQRKFRIGYTRAARLVDCMEELGIVGQSVGSKPRELIMSRHEIEERFFTAQ
;
A
#
# COMPACT_ATOMS: atom_id res chain seq x y z
N ILE A 1 4.64 -26.49 0.63
CA ILE A 1 3.33 -26.78 1.21
C ILE A 1 2.89 -28.24 0.97
N ASN A 2 3.07 -28.80 -0.21
CA ASN A 2 2.62 -30.17 -0.51
C ASN A 2 3.30 -31.21 0.40
N SER A 3 4.61 -31.12 0.60
CA SER A 3 5.36 -32.03 1.47
C SER A 3 4.96 -31.87 2.94
N TYR A 4 4.71 -30.65 3.39
CA TYR A 4 4.19 -30.39 4.73
C TYR A 4 2.79 -30.98 4.90
N ASN A 5 1.88 -30.69 3.98
CA ASN A 5 0.50 -31.17 4.02
C ASN A 5 0.36 -32.70 3.89
N ALA A 6 1.35 -33.37 3.33
CA ALA A 6 1.39 -34.83 3.27
C ALA A 6 1.68 -35.50 4.64
N GLN A 7 2.28 -34.76 5.57
CA GLN A 7 2.71 -35.27 6.88
C GLN A 7 1.97 -34.61 8.06
N ALA A 8 1.36 -33.43 7.84
CA ALA A 8 0.67 -32.67 8.88
C ALA A 8 -0.72 -33.27 9.17
N ALA A 9 -1.07 -33.32 10.46
CA ALA A 9 -2.40 -33.67 10.90
C ALA A 9 -3.43 -32.60 10.48
N GLU A 10 -3.02 -31.34 10.55
CA GLU A 10 -3.79 -30.18 10.09
C GLU A 10 -3.10 -29.58 8.85
N LYS A 11 -3.85 -29.52 7.74
CA LYS A 11 -3.32 -29.05 6.46
C LYS A 11 -3.40 -27.55 6.34
N MET A 12 -2.31 -26.91 5.92
CA MET A 12 -2.31 -25.51 5.54
C MET A 12 -3.02 -25.28 4.19
N PRO A 13 -3.89 -24.26 4.08
CA PRO A 13 -4.52 -23.89 2.82
C PRO A 13 -3.53 -23.21 1.87
N PHE A 14 -3.82 -23.23 0.58
CA PHE A 14 -3.19 -22.34 -0.38
C PHE A 14 -3.77 -20.93 -0.20
N ILE A 15 -2.93 -19.92 -0.34
CA ILE A 15 -3.32 -18.51 -0.25
C ILE A 15 -3.20 -17.88 -1.63
N VAL A 16 -4.26 -17.24 -2.11
CA VAL A 16 -4.24 -16.46 -3.34
C VAL A 16 -4.48 -15.00 -3.00
N ILE A 17 -3.51 -14.14 -3.32
CA ILE A 17 -3.58 -12.71 -3.13
C ILE A 17 -3.89 -12.07 -4.47
N ILE A 18 -4.99 -11.35 -4.58
CA ILE A 18 -5.45 -10.68 -5.79
C ILE A 18 -5.39 -9.18 -5.56
N ILE A 19 -4.63 -8.46 -6.40
CA ILE A 19 -4.58 -7.00 -6.44
C ILE A 19 -5.26 -6.57 -7.73
N ASP A 20 -6.40 -5.89 -7.61
CA ASP A 20 -7.24 -5.48 -8.74
C ASP A 20 -6.64 -4.30 -9.51
N GLU A 21 -6.08 -3.31 -8.81
CA GLU A 21 -5.40 -2.18 -9.42
C GLU A 21 -4.06 -1.89 -8.73
N LEU A 22 -2.99 -2.42 -9.31
CA LEU A 22 -1.63 -2.26 -8.78
C LEU A 22 -1.18 -0.80 -8.81
N ALA A 23 -1.65 -0.01 -9.80
CA ALA A 23 -1.24 1.38 -9.94
C ALA A 23 -1.57 2.21 -8.69
N ASP A 24 -2.70 1.96 -8.05
CA ASP A 24 -3.11 2.72 -6.87
C ASP A 24 -2.16 2.49 -5.69
N LEU A 25 -1.69 1.28 -5.50
CA LEU A 25 -0.67 0.96 -4.48
C LEU A 25 0.70 1.57 -4.84
N MET A 26 1.10 1.48 -6.11
CA MET A 26 2.38 2.02 -6.58
C MET A 26 2.44 3.56 -6.50
N MET A 27 1.31 4.24 -6.57
CA MET A 27 1.24 5.69 -6.39
C MET A 27 1.45 6.12 -4.95
N VAL A 28 1.06 5.31 -3.98
CA VAL A 28 1.12 5.64 -2.55
C VAL A 28 2.44 5.21 -1.92
N ALA A 29 2.89 3.98 -2.17
CA ALA A 29 4.01 3.37 -1.47
C ALA A 29 4.83 2.46 -2.39
N LYS A 30 5.36 2.99 -3.50
CA LYS A 30 6.03 2.22 -4.56
C LYS A 30 7.11 1.27 -4.03
N VAL A 31 8.01 1.76 -3.18
CA VAL A 31 9.15 0.99 -2.68
C VAL A 31 8.67 -0.18 -1.82
N ASP A 32 7.75 0.07 -0.90
CA ASP A 32 7.23 -0.95 0.01
C ASP A 32 6.44 -2.02 -0.73
N VAL A 33 5.67 -1.62 -1.75
CA VAL A 33 4.91 -2.54 -2.61
C VAL A 33 5.83 -3.41 -3.46
N GLU A 34 6.88 -2.83 -4.07
CA GLU A 34 7.88 -3.59 -4.82
C GLU A 34 8.60 -4.60 -3.93
N ASP A 35 9.02 -4.20 -2.73
CA ASP A 35 9.67 -5.09 -1.76
C ASP A 35 8.74 -6.21 -1.28
N ALA A 36 7.47 -5.90 -1.03
CA ALA A 36 6.47 -6.90 -0.65
C ALA A 36 6.25 -7.92 -1.78
N ILE A 37 6.08 -7.46 -3.03
CA ILE A 37 5.95 -8.34 -4.20
C ILE A 37 7.19 -9.22 -4.36
N LEU A 38 8.39 -8.64 -4.26
CA LEU A 38 9.67 -9.36 -4.34
C LEU A 38 9.74 -10.47 -3.29
N ARG A 39 9.47 -10.14 -2.04
CA ARG A 39 9.50 -11.09 -0.92
C ARG A 39 8.49 -12.22 -1.07
N LEU A 40 7.25 -11.90 -1.47
CA LEU A 40 6.19 -12.88 -1.68
C LEU A 40 6.49 -13.77 -2.89
N ALA A 41 6.90 -13.20 -4.02
CA ALA A 41 7.18 -13.98 -5.22
C ALA A 41 8.38 -14.94 -5.05
N GLN A 42 9.42 -14.53 -4.31
CA GLN A 42 10.61 -15.34 -4.10
C GLN A 42 10.47 -16.38 -2.98
N LYS A 43 9.85 -16.01 -1.84
CA LYS A 43 9.83 -16.84 -0.63
C LYS A 43 8.53 -17.62 -0.45
N ALA A 44 7.41 -17.05 -0.86
CA ALA A 44 6.09 -17.59 -0.53
C ALA A 44 5.60 -18.66 -1.50
N ARG A 45 6.23 -18.80 -2.69
CA ARG A 45 5.85 -19.83 -3.68
C ARG A 45 5.89 -21.24 -3.08
N ALA A 46 6.94 -21.57 -2.35
CA ALA A 46 7.08 -22.88 -1.70
C ALA A 46 6.06 -23.07 -0.56
N ALA A 47 5.62 -22.00 0.06
CA ALA A 47 4.58 -21.99 1.08
C ALA A 47 3.16 -22.07 0.51
N GLY A 48 2.98 -22.02 -0.81
CA GLY A 48 1.67 -22.10 -1.46
C GLY A 48 0.92 -20.77 -1.51
N ILE A 49 1.64 -19.67 -1.51
CA ILE A 49 1.06 -18.33 -1.70
C ILE A 49 1.26 -17.91 -3.15
N HIS A 50 0.18 -17.48 -3.80
CA HIS A 50 0.14 -17.08 -5.20
C HIS A 50 -0.35 -15.64 -5.34
N LEU A 51 0.27 -14.89 -6.27
CA LEU A 51 -0.07 -13.50 -6.56
C LEU A 51 -0.75 -13.39 -7.92
N ILE A 52 -1.85 -12.64 -7.97
CA ILE A 52 -2.50 -12.19 -9.20
C ILE A 52 -2.53 -10.66 -9.14
N LEU A 53 -1.71 -10.01 -9.99
CA LEU A 53 -1.60 -8.57 -10.06
C LEU A 53 -2.28 -8.07 -11.32
N ALA A 54 -3.25 -7.18 -11.18
CA ALA A 54 -3.92 -6.54 -12.30
C ALA A 54 -3.72 -5.02 -12.25
N THR A 55 -3.81 -4.38 -13.42
CA THR A 55 -3.80 -2.92 -13.54
C THR A 55 -4.44 -2.50 -14.85
N GLN A 56 -5.15 -1.38 -14.84
CA GLN A 56 -5.66 -0.70 -16.02
C GLN A 56 -4.68 0.36 -16.55
N ARG A 57 -3.55 0.57 -15.85
CA ARG A 57 -2.52 1.56 -16.21
C ARG A 57 -1.18 0.86 -16.53
N PRO A 58 -1.00 0.37 -17.77
CA PRO A 58 0.20 -0.35 -18.17
C PRO A 58 1.38 0.59 -18.43
N SER A 59 1.81 1.32 -17.40
CA SER A 59 2.99 2.18 -17.45
C SER A 59 4.22 1.49 -16.88
N VAL A 60 5.42 1.98 -17.25
CA VAL A 60 6.69 1.46 -16.72
C VAL A 60 6.88 1.72 -15.22
N ASP A 61 6.15 2.71 -14.67
CA ASP A 61 6.16 3.02 -13.25
C ASP A 61 5.34 2.06 -12.42
N VAL A 62 4.36 1.39 -13.03
CA VAL A 62 3.49 0.39 -12.41
C VAL A 62 4.01 -1.02 -12.67
N ILE A 63 4.26 -1.36 -13.94
CA ILE A 63 4.81 -2.65 -14.36
C ILE A 63 6.33 -2.52 -14.49
N THR A 64 6.99 -2.42 -13.34
CA THR A 64 8.42 -2.19 -13.25
C THR A 64 9.24 -3.43 -13.61
N GLY A 65 10.54 -3.26 -13.81
CA GLY A 65 11.46 -4.37 -14.04
C GLY A 65 11.45 -5.37 -12.87
N ILE A 66 11.31 -4.90 -11.63
CA ILE A 66 11.22 -5.75 -10.43
C ILE A 66 9.96 -6.62 -10.48
N VAL A 67 8.82 -6.02 -10.77
CA VAL A 67 7.54 -6.74 -10.91
C VAL A 67 7.65 -7.79 -12.02
N LYS A 68 8.13 -7.42 -13.21
CA LYS A 68 8.26 -8.33 -14.36
C LYS A 68 9.21 -9.50 -14.12
N ALA A 69 10.31 -9.27 -13.41
CA ALA A 69 11.29 -10.31 -13.09
C ALA A 69 10.74 -11.37 -12.11
N ASN A 70 9.82 -10.96 -11.23
CA ASN A 70 9.28 -11.83 -10.19
C ASN A 70 7.91 -12.41 -10.50
N ILE A 71 7.15 -11.79 -11.42
CA ILE A 71 5.87 -12.26 -11.95
C ILE A 71 6.04 -12.54 -13.46
N PRO A 72 6.63 -13.67 -13.84
CA PRO A 72 7.01 -13.92 -15.22
C PRO A 72 5.85 -14.33 -16.14
N SER A 73 4.77 -14.90 -15.59
CA SER A 73 3.58 -15.23 -16.37
C SER A 73 2.69 -14.00 -16.51
N ARG A 74 2.33 -13.64 -17.74
CA ARG A 74 1.63 -12.39 -18.02
C ARG A 74 0.46 -12.59 -18.94
N ILE A 75 -0.55 -11.75 -18.77
CA ILE A 75 -1.74 -11.66 -19.63
C ILE A 75 -1.89 -10.22 -20.06
N ALA A 76 -2.05 -9.99 -21.35
CA ALA A 76 -2.47 -8.68 -21.87
C ALA A 76 -3.79 -8.81 -22.60
N PHE A 77 -4.76 -8.03 -22.21
CA PHE A 77 -5.97 -7.75 -22.99
C PHE A 77 -5.68 -6.67 -24.03
N ALA A 78 -6.68 -6.30 -24.83
CA ALA A 78 -6.54 -5.23 -25.80
C ALA A 78 -6.09 -3.92 -25.13
N VAL A 79 -5.04 -3.32 -25.68
CA VAL A 79 -4.48 -2.04 -25.24
C VAL A 79 -4.49 -1.04 -26.38
N SER A 80 -4.38 0.26 -26.06
CA SER A 80 -4.47 1.34 -27.05
C SER A 80 -3.20 1.55 -27.86
N SER A 81 -2.04 1.13 -27.35
CA SER A 81 -0.77 1.37 -28.02
C SER A 81 0.17 0.15 -28.01
N GLN A 82 1.10 0.12 -28.98
CA GLN A 82 2.19 -0.86 -29.00
C GLN A 82 3.14 -0.68 -27.80
N THR A 83 3.26 0.54 -27.29
CA THR A 83 4.06 0.83 -26.09
C THR A 83 3.49 0.13 -24.87
N ASP A 84 2.18 0.18 -24.69
CA ASP A 84 1.50 -0.52 -23.59
C ASP A 84 1.69 -2.05 -23.69
N SER A 85 1.55 -2.60 -24.92
CA SER A 85 1.83 -4.01 -25.16
C SER A 85 3.25 -4.38 -24.77
N ARG A 86 4.25 -3.57 -25.14
CA ARG A 86 5.65 -3.80 -24.76
C ARG A 86 5.88 -3.66 -23.25
N THR A 87 5.20 -2.73 -22.61
CA THR A 87 5.29 -2.59 -21.15
C THR A 87 4.85 -3.86 -20.43
N ILE A 88 3.77 -4.50 -20.90
CA ILE A 88 3.24 -5.72 -20.28
C ILE A 88 4.05 -6.97 -20.71
N LEU A 89 4.20 -7.17 -22.02
CA LEU A 89 4.67 -8.44 -22.59
C LEU A 89 6.14 -8.42 -23.06
N ASP A 90 6.82 -7.27 -22.98
CA ASP A 90 8.11 -6.99 -23.60
C ASP A 90 8.10 -7.08 -25.15
N MET A 91 6.90 -7.19 -25.75
CA MET A 91 6.67 -7.27 -27.21
C MET A 91 5.37 -6.61 -27.59
N GLY A 92 5.23 -6.23 -28.87
CA GLY A 92 3.97 -5.73 -29.43
C GLY A 92 3.02 -6.87 -29.71
N GLY A 93 1.74 -6.53 -29.95
CA GLY A 93 0.71 -7.46 -30.37
C GLY A 93 -0.62 -7.29 -29.65
N ALA A 94 -0.61 -6.86 -28.39
CA ALA A 94 -1.85 -6.64 -27.64
C ALA A 94 -2.69 -5.47 -28.17
N GLU A 95 -2.07 -4.52 -28.87
CA GLU A 95 -2.74 -3.44 -29.59
C GLU A 95 -3.58 -3.91 -30.79
N LYS A 96 -3.40 -5.16 -31.22
CA LYS A 96 -4.13 -5.76 -32.36
C LYS A 96 -5.26 -6.68 -31.91
N LEU A 97 -5.49 -6.79 -30.61
CA LEU A 97 -6.55 -7.62 -30.05
C LEU A 97 -7.92 -6.96 -30.25
N LEU A 98 -8.96 -7.80 -30.40
CA LEU A 98 -10.32 -7.36 -30.73
C LEU A 98 -11.13 -6.87 -29.52
N GLY A 99 -10.59 -6.99 -28.30
CA GLY A 99 -11.35 -6.70 -27.07
C GLY A 99 -12.30 -7.84 -26.66
N LYS A 100 -13.20 -7.57 -25.72
CA LYS A 100 -14.23 -8.51 -25.23
C LYS A 100 -13.66 -9.86 -24.76
N GLY A 101 -12.48 -9.84 -24.15
CA GLY A 101 -11.84 -11.04 -23.63
C GLY A 101 -10.80 -11.68 -24.56
N ASP A 102 -10.56 -11.11 -25.73
CA ASP A 102 -9.43 -11.47 -26.58
C ASP A 102 -8.14 -11.05 -25.89
N MET A 103 -7.20 -11.97 -25.69
CA MET A 103 -6.00 -11.75 -24.88
C MET A 103 -4.78 -12.46 -25.42
N LEU A 104 -3.61 -11.97 -25.07
CA LEU A 104 -2.34 -12.67 -25.20
C LEU A 104 -1.93 -13.22 -23.84
N PHE A 105 -1.82 -14.54 -23.75
CA PHE A 105 -1.32 -15.25 -22.58
C PHE A 105 0.14 -15.65 -22.78
N TYR A 106 1.01 -15.16 -21.90
CA TYR A 106 2.45 -15.41 -21.94
C TYR A 106 2.89 -16.13 -20.65
N PRO A 107 2.75 -17.48 -20.61
CA PRO A 107 3.17 -18.26 -19.45
C PRO A 107 4.69 -18.41 -19.39
N ILE A 108 5.20 -18.65 -18.18
CA ILE A 108 6.60 -18.97 -17.95
C ILE A 108 7.01 -20.22 -18.76
N GLY A 109 8.21 -20.18 -19.33
CA GLY A 109 8.78 -21.31 -20.09
C GLY A 109 8.38 -21.34 -21.56
N THR A 110 7.64 -20.35 -22.05
CA THR A 110 7.33 -20.21 -23.48
C THR A 110 8.12 -19.03 -24.09
N ASN A 111 8.45 -19.15 -25.38
CA ASN A 111 9.15 -18.09 -26.10
C ASN A 111 8.22 -17.10 -26.81
N LYS A 112 6.92 -17.42 -26.86
CA LYS A 112 5.91 -16.60 -27.52
C LYS A 112 4.59 -16.66 -26.75
N PRO A 113 3.83 -15.56 -26.69
CA PRO A 113 2.50 -15.57 -26.12
C PRO A 113 1.55 -16.36 -27.03
N VAL A 114 0.55 -16.95 -26.40
CA VAL A 114 -0.56 -17.64 -27.07
C VAL A 114 -1.77 -16.71 -27.05
N ARG A 115 -2.42 -16.53 -28.20
CA ARG A 115 -3.67 -15.80 -28.27
C ARG A 115 -4.82 -16.68 -27.79
N VAL A 116 -5.57 -16.19 -26.83
CA VAL A 116 -6.67 -16.91 -26.19
C VAL A 116 -7.91 -16.01 -26.19
N GLN A 117 -9.06 -16.58 -26.52
CA GLN A 117 -10.34 -15.91 -26.36
C GLN A 117 -10.98 -16.35 -25.05
N ARG A 118 -11.11 -15.43 -24.10
CA ARG A 118 -11.87 -15.61 -22.87
C ARG A 118 -13.37 -15.48 -23.15
N ALA A 119 -14.21 -16.24 -22.44
CA ALA A 119 -15.64 -15.98 -22.42
C ALA A 119 -15.92 -14.58 -21.86
N PHE A 120 -16.83 -13.86 -22.51
CA PHE A 120 -17.34 -12.60 -21.97
C PHE A 120 -18.32 -12.92 -20.83
N VAL A 121 -18.17 -12.21 -19.71
CA VAL A 121 -19.08 -12.30 -18.56
C VAL A 121 -19.75 -10.95 -18.42
N SER A 122 -21.06 -10.93 -18.51
CA SER A 122 -21.86 -9.71 -18.30
C SER A 122 -22.01 -9.39 -16.82
N ASP A 123 -22.32 -8.14 -16.49
CA ASP A 123 -22.57 -7.71 -15.09
C ASP A 123 -23.70 -8.51 -14.44
N GLY A 124 -24.74 -8.87 -15.19
CA GLY A 124 -25.82 -9.71 -14.71
C GLY A 124 -25.39 -11.14 -14.37
N GLU A 125 -24.45 -11.71 -15.12
CA GLU A 125 -23.86 -13.03 -14.83
C GLU A 125 -22.91 -12.93 -13.64
N LEU A 126 -22.12 -11.86 -13.55
CA LEU A 126 -21.22 -11.61 -12.42
C LEU A 126 -22.02 -11.54 -11.11
N ASN A 127 -23.11 -10.78 -11.08
CA ASN A 127 -23.99 -10.68 -9.90
C ASN A 127 -24.55 -12.05 -9.50
N LYS A 128 -24.99 -12.86 -10.46
CA LYS A 128 -25.48 -14.23 -10.17
C LYS A 128 -24.40 -15.12 -9.56
N ILE A 129 -23.16 -15.01 -10.06
CA ILE A 129 -22.02 -15.76 -9.51
C ILE A 129 -21.74 -15.32 -8.07
N VAL A 130 -21.69 -14.03 -7.82
CA VAL A 130 -21.45 -13.47 -6.47
C VAL A 130 -22.55 -13.89 -5.51
N ASP A 131 -23.82 -13.81 -5.92
CA ASP A 131 -24.96 -14.25 -5.12
C ASP A 131 -24.92 -15.75 -4.81
N PHE A 132 -24.51 -16.55 -5.80
CA PHE A 132 -24.37 -17.99 -5.61
C PHE A 132 -23.25 -18.31 -4.59
N ILE A 133 -22.12 -17.61 -4.67
CA ILE A 133 -21.01 -17.78 -3.74
C ILE A 133 -21.47 -17.36 -2.33
N LYS A 134 -22.10 -16.18 -2.18
CA LYS A 134 -22.61 -15.68 -0.91
C LYS A 134 -23.60 -16.65 -0.26
N LYS A 135 -24.50 -17.25 -1.03
CA LYS A 135 -25.47 -18.23 -0.52
C LYS A 135 -24.86 -19.55 -0.08
N LYS A 136 -23.70 -19.94 -0.68
CA LYS A 136 -22.99 -21.17 -0.33
C LYS A 136 -21.87 -20.95 0.70
N SER A 137 -21.48 -19.71 0.96
CA SER A 137 -20.41 -19.41 1.90
C SER A 137 -20.82 -19.81 3.31
N ILE A 138 -19.99 -20.61 3.95
CA ILE A 138 -19.96 -20.75 5.41
C ILE A 138 -19.72 -19.34 5.97
N PRO A 139 -20.33 -18.94 7.10
CA PRO A 139 -20.05 -17.67 7.73
C PRO A 139 -18.53 -17.44 7.77
N VAL A 140 -18.07 -16.32 7.22
CA VAL A 140 -16.65 -15.99 7.20
C VAL A 140 -16.28 -15.61 8.64
N GLU A 141 -15.58 -16.49 9.34
CA GLU A 141 -14.92 -16.13 10.59
C GLU A 141 -13.60 -15.45 10.22
N TYR A 142 -13.52 -14.16 10.49
CA TYR A 142 -12.26 -13.44 10.38
C TYR A 142 -11.37 -13.86 11.56
N SER A 143 -10.14 -14.27 11.27
CA SER A 143 -9.16 -14.56 12.32
C SER A 143 -8.80 -13.24 13.03
N GLU A 144 -9.19 -13.14 14.30
CA GLU A 144 -8.88 -11.99 15.16
C GLU A 144 -7.36 -11.79 15.27
N GLU A 145 -6.59 -12.88 15.29
CA GLU A 145 -5.12 -12.84 15.32
C GLU A 145 -4.52 -12.14 14.10
N VAL A 146 -5.05 -12.38 12.89
CA VAL A 146 -4.58 -11.71 11.67
C VAL A 146 -4.97 -10.24 11.68
N THR A 147 -6.17 -9.93 12.16
CA THR A 147 -6.65 -8.55 12.26
C THR A 147 -5.85 -7.76 13.30
N GLN A 148 -5.52 -8.36 14.45
CA GLN A 148 -4.69 -7.75 15.48
C GLN A 148 -3.24 -7.58 14.99
N GLN A 149 -2.65 -8.56 14.30
CA GLN A 149 -1.30 -8.44 13.74
C GLN A 149 -1.22 -7.37 12.65
N VAL A 150 -2.28 -7.15 11.87
CA VAL A 150 -2.35 -6.05 10.91
C VAL A 150 -2.38 -4.70 11.65
N LEU A 151 -3.19 -4.59 12.70
CA LEU A 151 -3.25 -3.38 13.53
C LEU A 151 -1.90 -3.12 14.26
N GLU A 152 -1.23 -4.16 14.77
CA GLU A 152 0.08 -4.05 15.41
C GLU A 152 1.22 -3.80 14.42
N SER A 153 1.14 -4.30 13.18
CA SER A 153 2.12 -4.02 12.13
C SER A 153 1.94 -2.62 11.55
N ASP A 154 0.72 -2.13 11.49
CA ASP A 154 0.40 -0.75 11.13
C ASP A 154 0.92 0.23 12.20
N THR A 155 0.89 -0.13 13.48
CA THR A 155 1.52 0.66 14.54
C THR A 155 3.05 0.62 14.53
N LYS A 156 3.67 -0.42 13.97
CA LYS A 156 5.15 -0.52 13.82
C LYS A 156 5.69 -0.02 12.46
N GLY A 157 4.86 0.09 11.45
CA GLY A 157 5.26 0.46 10.08
C GLY A 157 4.56 1.68 9.49
N SER A 158 3.41 2.08 9.99
CA SER A 158 2.68 3.24 9.55
C SER A 158 2.52 4.27 10.68
N ASN A 159 3.52 5.11 10.84
CA ASN A 159 3.27 6.47 11.28
C ASN A 159 2.58 7.25 10.14
N ALA A 160 1.46 6.76 9.63
CA ALA A 160 0.62 7.48 8.68
C ALA A 160 -0.85 7.15 8.96
N ALA A 161 -1.58 8.16 9.45
CA ALA A 161 -3.02 8.26 9.61
C ALA A 161 -3.68 7.28 10.60
N SER A 162 -3.66 7.60 11.88
CA SER A 162 -4.73 7.25 12.82
C SER A 162 -5.42 8.54 13.25
N GLU A 163 -6.64 8.72 12.80
CA GLU A 163 -7.59 9.64 13.36
C GLU A 163 -7.99 9.13 14.75
N ASN A 164 -7.27 9.51 15.79
CA ASN A 164 -7.75 9.55 17.17
C ASN A 164 -6.77 10.39 17.99
N GLY A 165 -7.23 11.50 18.49
CA GLY A 165 -6.47 12.57 19.15
C GLY A 165 -5.74 12.20 20.45
N ASN A 166 -5.60 10.92 20.81
CA ASN A 166 -4.91 10.50 22.03
C ASN A 166 -3.53 9.86 21.77
N ASP A 167 -3.17 9.59 20.49
CA ASP A 167 -1.90 8.93 20.13
C ASP A 167 -0.85 9.92 19.57
N LEU A 168 -1.22 11.18 19.45
CA LEU A 168 -0.38 12.23 18.86
C LEU A 168 0.76 12.69 19.78
N MET A 169 0.66 12.44 21.09
CA MET A 169 1.69 12.77 22.09
C MET A 169 2.72 11.64 22.28
N SER A 170 2.56 10.50 21.63
CA SER A 170 3.44 9.33 21.79
C SER A 170 4.70 9.37 20.91
N ASP A 171 4.86 10.36 20.03
CA ASP A 171 6.09 10.51 19.25
C ASP A 171 7.25 10.97 20.14
N GLU A 172 8.29 10.14 20.23
CA GLU A 172 9.49 10.40 21.05
C GLU A 172 10.12 11.78 20.81
N LEU A 173 9.90 12.37 19.62
CA LEU A 173 10.42 13.68 19.26
C LEU A 173 9.44 14.83 19.54
N PHE A 174 8.23 14.54 20.04
CA PHE A 174 7.21 15.56 20.23
C PHE A 174 7.65 16.62 21.23
N GLU A 175 8.16 16.22 22.40
CA GLU A 175 8.64 17.13 23.43
C GLU A 175 9.80 18.01 22.93
N ASP A 176 10.78 17.41 22.26
CA ASP A 176 11.92 18.14 21.70
C ASP A 176 11.50 19.10 20.58
N ALA A 177 10.49 18.72 19.78
CA ALA A 177 9.93 19.57 18.75
C ALA A 177 9.18 20.78 19.37
N VAL A 178 8.40 20.56 20.43
CA VAL A 178 7.73 21.64 21.17
C VAL A 178 8.77 22.60 21.78
N ARG A 179 9.82 22.09 22.41
CA ARG A 179 10.92 22.91 22.94
C ARG A 179 11.59 23.77 21.87
N LEU A 180 11.85 23.19 20.69
CA LEU A 180 12.42 23.93 19.57
C LEU A 180 11.49 25.02 19.06
N VAL A 181 10.18 24.80 19.01
CA VAL A 181 9.16 25.76 18.60
C VAL A 181 9.05 26.88 19.65
N MET A 182 9.14 26.58 20.95
CA MET A 182 9.20 27.57 22.02
C MET A 182 10.41 28.49 21.89
N ASP A 183 11.57 27.94 21.50
CA ASP A 183 12.81 28.73 21.34
C ASP A 183 12.81 29.62 20.09
N THR A 184 12.20 29.13 19.01
CA THR A 184 12.18 29.83 17.72
C THR A 184 10.97 30.73 17.54
N GLY A 185 9.91 30.57 18.35
CA GLY A 185 8.65 31.30 18.27
C GLY A 185 7.77 30.93 17.08
N GLN A 186 8.17 29.93 16.28
CA GLN A 186 7.46 29.52 15.08
C GLN A 186 7.68 28.03 14.77
N ALA A 187 6.70 27.37 14.13
CA ALA A 187 6.78 26.00 13.69
C ALA A 187 6.73 25.87 12.18
N SER A 188 7.64 25.09 11.61
CA SER A 188 7.55 24.67 10.21
C SER A 188 8.10 23.26 10.01
N SER A 189 7.47 22.50 9.13
CA SER A 189 7.92 21.14 8.78
C SER A 189 9.37 21.13 8.30
N SER A 190 9.79 22.12 7.51
CA SER A 190 11.17 22.26 7.02
C SER A 190 12.19 22.49 8.13
N MET A 191 11.81 23.20 9.19
CA MET A 191 12.68 23.44 10.35
C MET A 191 12.86 22.15 11.15
N LEU A 192 11.78 21.43 11.45
CA LEU A 192 11.82 20.15 12.15
C LEU A 192 12.59 19.08 11.36
N GLN A 193 12.39 18.99 10.04
CA GLN A 193 13.15 18.10 9.17
C GLN A 193 14.66 18.32 9.32
N ARG A 194 15.11 19.56 9.22
CA ARG A 194 16.54 19.89 9.31
C ARG A 194 17.12 19.63 10.69
N LYS A 195 16.37 19.96 11.74
CA LYS A 195 16.84 19.83 13.12
C LYS A 195 16.94 18.38 13.56
N PHE A 196 15.89 17.60 13.29
CA PHE A 196 15.77 16.21 13.77
C PHE A 196 16.16 15.15 12.71
N ARG A 197 16.47 15.59 11.47
CA ARG A 197 16.79 14.71 10.34
C ARG A 197 15.71 13.68 10.05
N ILE A 198 14.45 14.10 10.12
CA ILE A 198 13.26 13.30 9.89
C ILE A 198 12.64 13.57 8.51
N GLY A 199 11.80 12.63 8.01
CA GLY A 199 11.07 12.82 6.77
C GLY A 199 10.00 13.92 6.85
N TYR A 200 9.59 14.44 5.68
CA TYR A 200 8.58 15.53 5.61
C TYR A 200 7.27 15.16 6.30
N THR A 201 6.78 13.93 6.07
CA THR A 201 5.51 13.45 6.63
C THR A 201 5.51 13.47 8.16
N ARG A 202 6.59 12.99 8.80
CA ARG A 202 6.71 12.99 10.27
C ARG A 202 6.82 14.43 10.82
N ALA A 203 7.59 15.29 10.13
CA ALA A 203 7.72 16.70 10.52
C ALA A 203 6.39 17.45 10.37
N ALA A 204 5.62 17.20 9.30
CA ALA A 204 4.31 17.80 9.10
C ALA A 204 3.33 17.37 10.20
N ARG A 205 3.27 16.07 10.53
CA ARG A 205 2.43 15.54 11.62
C ARG A 205 2.73 16.17 12.97
N LEU A 206 4.01 16.35 13.32
CA LEU A 206 4.39 17.03 14.57
C LEU A 206 3.87 18.48 14.62
N VAL A 207 3.95 19.21 13.49
CA VAL A 207 3.42 20.58 13.42
C VAL A 207 1.89 20.59 13.46
N ASP A 208 1.21 19.64 12.81
CA ASP A 208 -0.25 19.52 12.84
C ASP A 208 -0.75 19.15 14.24
N CYS A 209 -0.07 18.25 14.94
CA CYS A 209 -0.34 17.92 16.34
C CYS A 209 -0.22 19.16 17.24
N MET A 210 0.82 19.98 17.06
CA MET A 210 0.97 21.23 17.82
C MET A 210 -0.16 22.23 17.53
N GLU A 211 -0.72 22.24 16.31
CA GLU A 211 -1.90 23.05 15.98
C GLU A 211 -3.14 22.52 16.69
N GLU A 212 -3.41 21.22 16.64
CA GLU A 212 -4.55 20.58 17.32
C GLU A 212 -4.53 20.81 18.83
N LEU A 213 -3.34 20.80 19.43
CA LEU A 213 -3.16 21.07 20.86
C LEU A 213 -3.20 22.56 21.20
N GLY A 214 -3.31 23.44 20.19
CA GLY A 214 -3.37 24.89 20.36
C GLY A 214 -2.03 25.51 20.72
N ILE A 215 -0.91 24.81 20.52
CA ILE A 215 0.45 25.34 20.77
C ILE A 215 0.81 26.35 19.68
N VAL A 216 0.46 26.09 18.43
CA VAL A 216 0.72 26.94 17.28
C VAL A 216 -0.55 27.29 16.52
N GLY A 217 -0.52 28.37 15.74
CA GLY A 217 -1.61 28.87 14.94
C GLY A 217 -1.90 28.03 13.71
N GLN A 218 -3.05 28.32 13.08
CA GLN A 218 -3.50 27.63 11.87
C GLN A 218 -2.54 27.84 10.69
N SER A 219 -2.53 26.85 9.79
CA SER A 219 -1.74 26.90 8.56
C SER A 219 -2.23 28.00 7.63
N VAL A 220 -1.36 28.94 7.28
CA VAL A 220 -1.63 30.01 6.31
C VAL A 220 -0.67 29.85 5.11
N GLY A 221 -1.01 28.98 4.20
CA GLY A 221 -0.19 28.66 3.01
C GLY A 221 1.15 28.03 3.39
N SER A 222 2.25 28.49 2.80
CA SER A 222 3.60 27.96 3.03
C SER A 222 4.38 28.66 4.15
N LYS A 223 3.75 29.56 4.91
CA LYS A 223 4.41 30.29 6.00
C LYS A 223 4.54 29.42 7.26
N PRO A 224 5.63 29.60 8.05
CA PRO A 224 5.71 28.98 9.37
C PRO A 224 4.52 29.40 10.26
N ARG A 225 4.02 28.47 11.07
CA ARG A 225 2.94 28.76 12.04
C ARG A 225 3.52 29.45 13.26
N GLU A 226 2.85 30.48 13.73
CA GLU A 226 3.30 31.24 14.90
C GLU A 226 2.93 30.53 16.20
N LEU A 227 3.77 30.64 17.22
CA LEU A 227 3.49 30.15 18.56
C LEU A 227 2.36 30.98 19.17
N ILE A 228 1.26 30.34 19.60
CA ILE A 228 0.11 31.04 20.20
C ILE A 228 0.08 30.85 21.71
N MET A 229 0.41 29.64 22.18
CA MET A 229 0.40 29.33 23.62
C MET A 229 1.62 29.92 24.30
N SER A 230 1.45 30.48 25.50
CA SER A 230 2.56 31.07 26.25
C SER A 230 3.54 29.99 26.73
N ARG A 231 4.83 30.34 26.89
CA ARG A 231 5.86 29.42 27.41
C ARG A 231 5.45 28.76 28.73
N HIS A 232 4.88 29.54 29.63
CA HIS A 232 4.45 29.07 30.94
C HIS A 232 3.35 27.99 30.83
N GLU A 233 2.36 28.23 29.98
CA GLU A 233 1.26 27.26 29.75
C GLU A 233 1.76 25.97 29.12
N ILE A 234 2.74 26.03 28.19
CA ILE A 234 3.33 24.87 27.58
C ILE A 234 4.11 24.06 28.63
N GLU A 235 4.93 24.72 29.45
CA GLU A 235 5.70 24.05 30.49
C GLU A 235 4.79 23.38 31.51
N GLU A 236 3.76 24.08 31.98
CA GLU A 236 2.80 23.54 32.97
C GLU A 236 2.02 22.32 32.39
N ARG A 237 1.59 22.41 31.14
CA ARG A 237 0.69 21.42 30.55
C ARG A 237 1.41 20.18 29.99
N PHE A 238 2.64 20.31 29.46
CA PHE A 238 3.34 19.24 28.75
C PHE A 238 4.64 18.77 29.41
N PHE A 239 5.22 19.57 30.35
CA PHE A 239 6.50 19.24 30.97
C PHE A 239 6.46 19.15 32.51
N THR A 240 5.38 19.54 33.19
CA THR A 240 5.27 19.54 34.67
C THR A 240 4.58 18.26 35.21
N ALA A 241 4.22 17.28 34.39
CA ALA A 241 3.66 16.03 34.84
C ALA A 241 4.77 14.96 34.94
N GLN A 242 5.56 15.00 36.00
CA GLN A 242 6.31 13.85 36.57
C GLN A 242 5.93 13.72 38.05
#